data_84090a20fe918021b260b605d71de63a
#
_entry.id   84090a20fe918021b260b605d71de63a
#
_cell.length_a   1.000
_cell.length_b   1.000
_cell.length_c   1.000
_cell.angle_alpha   90.00
_cell.angle_beta   90.00
_cell.angle_gamma   90.00
#
_symmetry.space_group_name_H-M   'P 1'
#
loop_
_entity.id
_entity.type
_entity.pdbx_description
1 polymer ?
#
loop_
_entity_poly.entity_id
_entity_poly.type
_entity_poly.pdbx_seq_one_letter_code
_entity_poly.pdbx_strand_id
1 'polypeptide(L)'
;MQDWYAVKKMHEKGVPKKRIARELKMSKNTVKRLLLLESEPVYQRERSPTKVEDYKDLIRLWYLDGEYNFIGTRIFNELVKMGYTGTINPVYRYLRTLDSEKRQISKKATVRFETLAGDQAQFDWAEYWVYVGGKKIKIYCFTMVLSYSRTKAAICSKEVNGLCIYEAIQDLFKELGGVTRELVIDNPKALVNKHTKGEEVDYNSNALKLFMHLKTAPNACEPFRPRTKGKVEKPNQYIEEHFIKGTHFKDMQDLNNSIREFMREWNQKVHKTTRRAPGEMFEEERDSLLSVPSKLILDVGMEHRMVSSDSHVMVGTNRYSVPVDYVGRQLKVRIVYGYLLEIYDEEMNLIRTWTISDGRHGRFYDDKDYKAIASRVPSSIPEIQRVFESTFPHGKEFYALASRVTTQPFFHAKEFLKLLDLHEMPDLDLVLVHCIKNNIFKIEDMRRVIKEKFFELVLSYERTKLLHTQEKERKERYSLKNEEALVRNLTYY
;
A
#
# COMPACT_ATOMS: atom_id res chain seq x y z
N MET A 1 -30.50 -32.93 -28.94
CA MET A 1 -31.37 -31.75 -29.09
C MET A 1 -31.48 -31.28 -30.54
N GLN A 2 -30.42 -30.95 -31.23
CA GLN A 2 -30.48 -30.53 -32.64
C GLN A 2 -31.01 -31.60 -33.59
N ASP A 3 -30.90 -32.88 -33.28
CA ASP A 3 -31.23 -34.01 -34.18
C ASP A 3 -32.72 -34.22 -34.38
N TRP A 4 -33.59 -34.01 -33.36
CA TRP A 4 -35.04 -34.22 -33.50
C TRP A 4 -35.66 -33.18 -34.45
N TYR A 5 -35.32 -31.92 -34.31
CA TYR A 5 -35.81 -30.85 -35.16
C TYR A 5 -35.31 -31.02 -36.61
N ALA A 6 -34.03 -31.36 -36.75
CA ALA A 6 -33.45 -31.63 -38.08
C ALA A 6 -34.14 -32.79 -38.79
N VAL A 7 -34.42 -33.90 -38.07
CA VAL A 7 -35.16 -35.07 -38.62
C VAL A 7 -36.56 -34.68 -39.04
N LYS A 8 -37.32 -33.93 -38.23
CA LYS A 8 -38.69 -33.48 -38.59
C LYS A 8 -38.65 -32.56 -39.80
N LYS A 9 -37.80 -31.55 -39.83
CA LYS A 9 -37.67 -30.58 -40.92
C LYS A 9 -37.27 -31.22 -42.26
N MET A 10 -36.35 -32.21 -42.23
CA MET A 10 -35.96 -32.94 -43.43
C MET A 10 -37.08 -33.85 -43.90
N HIS A 11 -37.83 -34.50 -43.02
CA HIS A 11 -38.97 -35.32 -43.37
C HIS A 11 -40.11 -34.50 -43.98
N GLU A 12 -40.44 -33.34 -43.48
CA GLU A 12 -41.40 -32.36 -43.97
C GLU A 12 -41.04 -31.88 -45.40
N LYS A 13 -39.73 -31.78 -45.68
CA LYS A 13 -39.22 -31.47 -47.03
C LYS A 13 -39.25 -32.68 -48.01
N GLY A 14 -39.86 -33.80 -47.62
CA GLY A 14 -39.99 -34.99 -48.46
C GLY A 14 -38.75 -35.88 -48.55
N VAL A 15 -37.73 -35.66 -47.70
CA VAL A 15 -36.51 -36.46 -47.75
C VAL A 15 -36.75 -37.87 -47.20
N PRO A 16 -36.40 -38.92 -47.95
CA PRO A 16 -36.65 -40.34 -47.57
C PRO A 16 -35.87 -40.67 -46.23
N LYS A 17 -36.53 -41.45 -45.35
CA LYS A 17 -35.97 -41.82 -44.02
C LYS A 17 -34.56 -42.44 -44.05
N LYS A 18 -34.22 -43.21 -45.10
CA LYS A 18 -32.86 -43.75 -45.32
C LYS A 18 -31.83 -42.68 -45.62
N ARG A 19 -32.21 -41.60 -46.30
CA ARG A 19 -31.35 -40.49 -46.67
C ARG A 19 -31.10 -39.58 -45.42
N ILE A 20 -32.16 -39.30 -44.62
CA ILE A 20 -32.09 -38.60 -43.39
C ILE A 20 -31.10 -39.31 -42.41
N ALA A 21 -31.27 -40.65 -42.30
CA ALA A 21 -30.36 -41.45 -41.46
C ALA A 21 -28.88 -41.35 -41.87
N ARG A 22 -28.60 -41.29 -43.18
CA ARG A 22 -27.26 -41.17 -43.74
C ARG A 22 -26.67 -39.77 -43.51
N GLU A 23 -27.47 -38.72 -43.81
CA GLU A 23 -27.01 -37.32 -43.66
C GLU A 23 -26.77 -36.93 -42.21
N LEU A 24 -27.64 -37.36 -41.28
CA LEU A 24 -27.49 -37.06 -39.84
C LEU A 24 -26.68 -38.12 -39.10
N LYS A 25 -26.03 -39.06 -39.79
CA LYS A 25 -25.18 -40.14 -39.24
C LYS A 25 -25.85 -40.92 -38.09
N MET A 26 -27.13 -41.19 -38.19
CA MET A 26 -27.89 -41.91 -37.18
C MET A 26 -28.56 -43.17 -37.76
N SER A 27 -29.01 -44.11 -36.89
CA SER A 27 -29.68 -45.31 -37.35
C SER A 27 -31.09 -45.02 -37.96
N LYS A 28 -31.49 -45.78 -38.94
CA LYS A 28 -32.84 -45.69 -39.47
C LYS A 28 -33.97 -45.88 -38.44
N ASN A 29 -33.68 -46.72 -37.41
CA ASN A 29 -34.57 -46.91 -36.28
C ASN A 29 -34.67 -45.70 -35.39
N THR A 30 -33.55 -44.95 -35.16
CA THR A 30 -33.51 -43.68 -34.44
C THR A 30 -34.34 -42.62 -35.19
N VAL A 31 -34.19 -42.51 -36.51
CA VAL A 31 -35.04 -41.61 -37.36
C VAL A 31 -36.50 -41.92 -37.19
N LYS A 32 -36.91 -43.22 -37.34
CA LYS A 32 -38.30 -43.66 -37.15
C LYS A 32 -38.84 -43.28 -35.75
N ARG A 33 -38.07 -43.52 -34.71
CA ARG A 33 -38.43 -43.19 -33.31
C ARG A 33 -38.61 -41.69 -33.11
N LEU A 34 -37.69 -40.88 -33.63
CA LEU A 34 -37.77 -39.41 -33.51
C LEU A 34 -38.95 -38.81 -34.26
N LEU A 35 -39.35 -39.41 -35.40
CA LEU A 35 -40.53 -38.99 -36.16
C LEU A 35 -41.85 -39.28 -35.44
N LEU A 36 -41.93 -40.33 -34.63
CA LEU A 36 -43.13 -40.70 -33.85
C LEU A 36 -43.34 -39.80 -32.63
N LEU A 37 -42.29 -39.06 -32.17
CA LEU A 37 -42.41 -38.17 -31.05
C LEU A 37 -43.09 -36.86 -31.43
N GLU A 38 -44.15 -36.48 -30.73
CA GLU A 38 -44.86 -35.19 -30.93
C GLU A 38 -44.07 -33.98 -30.44
N SER A 39 -43.27 -34.16 -29.42
CA SER A 39 -42.41 -33.13 -28.83
C SER A 39 -40.96 -33.58 -28.78
N GLU A 40 -40.04 -32.63 -28.55
CA GLU A 40 -38.62 -32.91 -28.42
C GLU A 40 -38.35 -33.86 -27.23
N PRO A 41 -37.57 -34.97 -27.43
CA PRO A 41 -37.29 -35.92 -26.38
C PRO A 41 -36.42 -35.27 -25.29
N VAL A 42 -36.99 -35.09 -24.13
CA VAL A 42 -36.26 -34.67 -22.94
C VAL A 42 -35.63 -35.92 -22.29
N TYR A 43 -34.30 -35.96 -22.22
CA TYR A 43 -33.62 -37.07 -21.57
C TYR A 43 -33.83 -36.94 -20.04
N GLN A 44 -34.78 -37.66 -19.52
CA GLN A 44 -35.00 -37.83 -18.08
C GLN A 44 -34.35 -39.13 -17.62
N ARG A 45 -33.17 -38.98 -16.99
CA ARG A 45 -32.57 -40.11 -16.32
C ARG A 45 -33.20 -40.23 -14.94
N GLU A 46 -33.91 -41.34 -14.67
CA GLU A 46 -34.33 -41.68 -13.31
C GLU A 46 -33.08 -41.68 -12.42
N ARG A 47 -33.09 -40.84 -11.42
CA ARG A 47 -31.98 -40.77 -10.47
C ARG A 47 -32.09 -41.98 -9.54
N SER A 48 -31.12 -42.89 -9.65
CA SER A 48 -30.99 -43.99 -8.67
C SER A 48 -30.83 -43.40 -7.27
N PRO A 49 -31.56 -43.92 -6.26
CA PRO A 49 -31.43 -43.46 -4.87
C PRO A 49 -29.94 -43.56 -4.45
N THR A 50 -29.42 -42.49 -3.86
CA THR A 50 -28.07 -42.47 -3.38
C THR A 50 -28.06 -42.92 -1.93
N LYS A 51 -26.97 -43.57 -1.47
CA LYS A 51 -26.77 -44.00 -0.07
C LYS A 51 -26.91 -42.85 0.96
N VAL A 52 -26.92 -41.61 0.52
CA VAL A 52 -27.12 -40.40 1.34
C VAL A 52 -28.59 -40.15 1.64
N GLU A 53 -29.50 -40.77 0.90
CA GLU A 53 -30.95 -40.52 0.99
C GLU A 53 -31.47 -40.68 2.43
N ASP A 54 -31.10 -41.79 3.06
CA ASP A 54 -31.53 -42.13 4.42
C ASP A 54 -30.97 -41.20 5.52
N TYR A 55 -29.92 -40.41 5.15
CA TYR A 55 -29.23 -39.54 6.08
C TYR A 55 -29.48 -38.04 5.84
N LYS A 56 -30.31 -37.68 4.84
CA LYS A 56 -30.53 -36.31 4.44
C LYS A 56 -31.02 -35.40 5.56
N ASP A 57 -31.97 -35.86 6.36
CA ASP A 57 -32.54 -35.08 7.46
C ASP A 57 -31.47 -34.79 8.54
N LEU A 58 -30.65 -35.78 8.85
CA LEU A 58 -29.58 -35.66 9.80
C LEU A 58 -28.45 -34.73 9.28
N ILE A 59 -28.10 -34.86 8.01
CA ILE A 59 -27.15 -33.95 7.37
C ILE A 59 -27.68 -32.52 7.37
N ARG A 60 -28.97 -32.34 7.08
CA ARG A 60 -29.65 -31.06 7.09
C ARG A 60 -29.60 -30.41 8.47
N LEU A 61 -29.93 -31.19 9.53
CA LEU A 61 -29.84 -30.75 10.90
C LEU A 61 -28.41 -30.29 11.22
N TRP A 62 -27.41 -31.13 11.01
CA TRP A 62 -26.02 -30.83 11.35
C TRP A 62 -25.43 -29.67 10.54
N TYR A 63 -25.93 -29.40 9.32
CA TYR A 63 -25.41 -28.38 8.45
C TYR A 63 -26.09 -27.02 8.61
N LEU A 64 -27.38 -26.99 8.88
CA LEU A 64 -28.19 -25.77 8.92
C LEU A 64 -28.42 -25.25 10.33
N ASP A 65 -28.46 -26.15 11.34
CA ASP A 65 -28.68 -25.77 12.72
C ASP A 65 -27.48 -25.01 13.29
N GLY A 66 -27.76 -23.89 13.98
CA GLY A 66 -26.74 -23.02 14.55
C GLY A 66 -25.91 -23.65 15.67
N GLU A 67 -26.48 -24.64 16.38
CA GLU A 67 -25.83 -25.36 17.48
C GLU A 67 -24.77 -26.33 16.94
N TYR A 68 -25.06 -27.06 15.86
CA TYR A 68 -24.13 -28.02 15.25
C TYR A 68 -23.20 -27.37 14.27
N ASN A 69 -23.72 -26.72 13.23
CA ASN A 69 -22.99 -26.02 12.15
C ASN A 69 -21.74 -26.78 11.65
N PHE A 70 -21.86 -28.10 11.44
CA PHE A 70 -20.75 -28.97 11.08
C PHE A 70 -20.27 -28.70 9.67
N ILE A 71 -18.94 -28.80 9.47
CA ILE A 71 -18.32 -28.82 8.14
C ILE A 71 -18.52 -30.17 7.47
N GLY A 72 -18.48 -30.20 6.13
CA GLY A 72 -18.78 -31.42 5.35
C GLY A 72 -17.93 -32.64 5.69
N THR A 73 -16.64 -32.45 6.03
CA THR A 73 -15.77 -33.53 6.50
C THR A 73 -16.20 -34.13 7.83
N ARG A 74 -16.65 -33.29 8.77
CA ARG A 74 -17.15 -33.75 10.07
C ARG A 74 -18.46 -34.51 9.88
N ILE A 75 -19.38 -33.98 9.07
CA ILE A 75 -20.64 -34.66 8.75
C ILE A 75 -20.35 -36.05 8.17
N PHE A 76 -19.46 -36.15 7.21
CA PHE A 76 -19.05 -37.44 6.62
C PHE A 76 -18.51 -38.42 7.67
N ASN A 77 -17.61 -37.96 8.56
CA ASN A 77 -17.05 -38.81 9.60
C ASN A 77 -18.10 -39.32 10.60
N GLU A 78 -19.06 -38.46 10.98
CA GLU A 78 -20.16 -38.87 11.85
C GLU A 78 -21.12 -39.88 11.17
N LEU A 79 -21.40 -39.68 9.87
CA LEU A 79 -22.18 -40.63 9.08
C LEU A 79 -21.48 -41.99 8.98
N VAL A 80 -20.16 -42.04 8.78
CA VAL A 80 -19.40 -43.28 8.77
C VAL A 80 -19.52 -44.05 10.09
N LYS A 81 -19.46 -43.35 11.23
CA LYS A 81 -19.67 -43.95 12.56
C LYS A 81 -21.09 -44.53 12.72
N MET A 82 -22.07 -43.98 12.02
CA MET A 82 -23.46 -44.44 12.00
C MET A 82 -23.73 -45.47 10.91
N GLY A 83 -22.69 -46.02 10.26
CA GLY A 83 -22.84 -47.09 9.26
C GLY A 83 -22.96 -46.64 7.80
N TYR A 84 -22.70 -45.38 7.48
CA TYR A 84 -22.66 -44.94 6.10
C TYR A 84 -21.48 -45.55 5.35
N THR A 85 -21.79 -46.30 4.29
CA THR A 85 -20.79 -47.02 3.47
C THR A 85 -20.50 -46.35 2.12
N GLY A 86 -20.97 -45.12 1.90
CA GLY A 86 -20.74 -44.36 0.69
C GLY A 86 -19.49 -43.53 0.74
N THR A 87 -19.13 -42.90 -0.40
CA THR A 87 -18.03 -41.93 -0.46
C THR A 87 -18.47 -40.54 0.00
N ILE A 88 -17.52 -39.65 0.25
CA ILE A 88 -17.77 -38.26 0.69
C ILE A 88 -18.45 -37.40 -0.38
N ASN A 89 -18.24 -37.70 -1.68
CA ASN A 89 -18.73 -36.86 -2.79
C ASN A 89 -20.26 -36.68 -2.83
N PRO A 90 -21.12 -37.73 -2.62
CA PRO A 90 -22.56 -37.58 -2.51
C PRO A 90 -22.97 -36.65 -1.35
N VAL A 91 -22.28 -36.70 -0.21
CA VAL A 91 -22.51 -35.79 0.92
C VAL A 91 -22.26 -34.34 0.52
N TYR A 92 -21.12 -34.03 -0.08
CA TYR A 92 -20.82 -32.69 -0.58
C TYR A 92 -21.79 -32.22 -1.66
N ARG A 93 -22.24 -33.12 -2.53
CA ARG A 93 -23.27 -32.80 -3.55
C ARG A 93 -24.57 -32.37 -2.90
N TYR A 94 -24.98 -33.06 -1.84
CA TYR A 94 -26.19 -32.71 -1.10
C TYR A 94 -26.00 -31.38 -0.33
N LEU A 95 -24.87 -31.18 0.36
CA LEU A 95 -24.56 -29.92 1.04
C LEU A 95 -24.63 -28.71 0.11
N ARG A 96 -24.15 -28.83 -1.14
CA ARG A 96 -24.27 -27.75 -2.15
C ARG A 96 -25.73 -27.38 -2.44
N THR A 97 -26.67 -28.32 -2.38
CA THR A 97 -28.10 -28.01 -2.54
C THR A 97 -28.65 -27.23 -1.34
N LEU A 98 -28.07 -27.41 -0.16
CA LEU A 98 -28.44 -26.71 1.07
C LEU A 98 -27.75 -25.33 1.20
N ASP A 99 -26.71 -25.04 0.41
CA ASP A 99 -25.96 -23.77 0.48
C ASP A 99 -26.86 -22.55 0.26
N SER A 100 -27.83 -22.63 -0.66
CA SER A 100 -28.76 -21.54 -0.91
C SER A 100 -29.66 -21.28 0.29
N GLU A 101 -30.10 -22.33 0.98
CA GLU A 101 -30.92 -22.27 2.16
C GLU A 101 -30.10 -21.76 3.36
N LYS A 102 -28.88 -22.26 3.54
CA LYS A 102 -27.94 -21.78 4.56
C LYS A 102 -27.66 -20.28 4.39
N ARG A 103 -27.44 -19.82 3.15
CA ARG A 103 -27.28 -18.39 2.82
C ARG A 103 -28.53 -17.57 3.11
N GLN A 104 -29.75 -18.12 2.89
CA GLN A 104 -30.99 -17.43 3.23
C GLN A 104 -31.21 -17.33 4.74
N ILE A 105 -30.94 -18.40 5.49
CA ILE A 105 -30.99 -18.39 6.96
C ILE A 105 -29.98 -17.39 7.50
N SER A 106 -28.75 -17.39 6.98
CA SER A 106 -27.70 -16.44 7.40
C SER A 106 -28.01 -14.98 7.03
N LYS A 107 -28.70 -14.73 5.93
CA LYS A 107 -29.15 -13.37 5.55
C LYS A 107 -30.32 -12.87 6.43
N LYS A 108 -31.20 -13.73 6.89
CA LYS A 108 -32.31 -13.37 7.77
C LYS A 108 -31.87 -12.97 9.19
N ALA A 109 -30.69 -13.42 9.63
CA ALA A 109 -30.21 -13.23 11.01
C ALA A 109 -29.25 -12.03 11.18
N THR A 110 -29.21 -11.05 10.27
CA THR A 110 -28.37 -9.88 10.43
C THR A 110 -29.17 -8.75 11.06
N VAL A 111 -29.19 -8.69 12.40
CA VAL A 111 -29.65 -7.51 13.13
C VAL A 111 -28.60 -6.42 12.89
N ARG A 112 -28.97 -5.36 12.21
CA ARG A 112 -28.12 -4.18 12.07
C ARG A 112 -28.22 -3.39 13.36
N PHE A 113 -27.15 -3.35 14.13
CA PHE A 113 -27.03 -2.45 15.27
C PHE A 113 -26.58 -1.08 14.74
N GLU A 114 -27.44 -0.07 14.88
CA GLU A 114 -27.02 1.31 14.77
C GLU A 114 -26.45 1.74 16.12
N THR A 115 -25.34 2.46 16.09
CA THR A 115 -24.66 2.99 17.28
C THR A 115 -25.03 4.45 17.47
N LEU A 116 -25.03 4.92 18.70
CA LEU A 116 -25.18 6.33 18.99
C LEU A 116 -23.93 7.11 18.55
N ALA A 117 -24.08 8.43 18.42
CA ALA A 117 -22.99 9.33 18.09
C ALA A 117 -21.88 9.27 19.15
N GLY A 118 -20.63 9.14 18.75
CA GLY A 118 -19.45 9.07 19.62
C GLY A 118 -19.28 7.74 20.39
N ASP A 119 -20.16 6.75 20.21
CA ASP A 119 -20.08 5.52 20.97
C ASP A 119 -18.97 4.59 20.47
N GLN A 120 -18.90 4.34 19.16
CA GLN A 120 -18.06 3.26 18.64
C GLN A 120 -17.31 3.65 17.37
N ALA A 121 -16.04 3.28 17.31
CA ALA A 121 -15.25 3.19 16.07
C ALA A 121 -14.84 1.73 15.80
N GLN A 122 -14.54 1.42 14.54
CA GLN A 122 -13.99 0.13 14.12
C GLN A 122 -12.64 0.35 13.47
N PHE A 123 -11.62 -0.38 13.95
CA PHE A 123 -10.27 -0.36 13.45
C PHE A 123 -9.92 -1.68 12.77
N ASP A 124 -9.29 -1.59 11.60
CA ASP A 124 -8.87 -2.74 10.80
C ASP A 124 -7.68 -2.36 9.91
N TRP A 125 -7.07 -3.34 9.26
CA TRP A 125 -6.09 -3.09 8.20
C TRP A 125 -6.16 -4.16 7.13
N ALA A 126 -5.71 -3.79 5.95
CA ALA A 126 -5.57 -4.67 4.80
C ALA A 126 -4.17 -4.56 4.19
N GLU A 127 -3.75 -5.60 3.49
CA GLU A 127 -2.49 -5.66 2.78
C GLU A 127 -2.72 -5.37 1.29
N TYR A 128 -1.87 -4.51 0.72
CA TYR A 128 -1.92 -4.20 -0.70
C TYR A 128 -0.52 -4.22 -1.32
N TRP A 129 -0.48 -4.48 -2.62
CA TRP A 129 0.70 -4.28 -3.44
C TRP A 129 0.56 -3.00 -4.24
N VAL A 130 1.51 -2.09 -4.13
CA VAL A 130 1.46 -0.75 -4.70
C VAL A 130 2.81 -0.34 -5.28
N TYR A 131 2.81 0.55 -6.27
CA TYR A 131 4.03 1.13 -6.82
C TYR A 131 4.40 2.41 -6.06
N VAL A 132 5.56 2.40 -5.40
CA VAL A 132 6.13 3.54 -4.67
C VAL A 132 7.56 3.74 -5.12
N GLY A 133 7.92 4.94 -5.59
CA GLY A 133 9.25 5.23 -6.11
C GLY A 133 9.66 4.33 -7.29
N GLY A 134 8.69 3.92 -8.13
CA GLY A 134 8.90 3.01 -9.26
C GLY A 134 9.07 1.54 -8.89
N LYS A 135 9.01 1.18 -7.61
CA LYS A 135 9.13 -0.21 -7.13
C LYS A 135 7.78 -0.71 -6.62
N LYS A 136 7.44 -1.96 -6.94
CA LYS A 136 6.27 -2.61 -6.39
C LYS A 136 6.59 -3.13 -4.99
N ILE A 137 5.93 -2.57 -3.98
CA ILE A 137 6.12 -2.92 -2.57
C ILE A 137 4.82 -3.37 -1.94
N LYS A 138 4.92 -4.16 -0.89
CA LYS A 138 3.80 -4.52 -0.02
C LYS A 138 3.62 -3.42 1.03
N ILE A 139 2.39 -2.98 1.23
CA ILE A 139 2.01 -2.03 2.28
C ILE A 139 0.86 -2.57 3.12
N TYR A 140 0.69 -2.00 4.29
CA TYR A 140 -0.43 -2.24 5.20
C TYR A 140 -1.20 -0.93 5.35
N CYS A 141 -2.48 -0.95 5.02
CA CYS A 141 -3.35 0.22 5.15
C CYS A 141 -4.24 0.05 6.37
N PHE A 142 -3.97 0.80 7.42
CA PHE A 142 -4.80 0.89 8.62
C PHE A 142 -5.99 1.80 8.34
N THR A 143 -7.17 1.36 8.68
CA THR A 143 -8.44 2.07 8.44
C THR A 143 -9.25 2.15 9.72
N MET A 144 -9.80 3.30 10.01
CA MET A 144 -10.75 3.52 11.11
C MET A 144 -12.04 4.11 10.57
N VAL A 145 -13.17 3.61 11.06
CA VAL A 145 -14.51 4.04 10.67
C VAL A 145 -15.33 4.35 11.92
N LEU A 146 -15.85 5.56 12.04
CA LEU A 146 -16.83 5.91 13.06
C LEU A 146 -18.14 5.19 12.77
N SER A 147 -18.68 4.52 13.76
CA SER A 147 -19.81 3.60 13.55
C SER A 147 -21.15 4.32 13.35
N TYR A 148 -21.30 5.58 13.79
CA TYR A 148 -22.50 6.41 13.58
C TYR A 148 -22.42 7.13 12.21
N SER A 149 -21.52 8.06 12.03
CA SER A 149 -21.42 8.88 10.82
C SER A 149 -20.92 8.13 9.58
N ARG A 150 -20.22 7.01 9.77
CA ARG A 150 -19.47 6.29 8.71
C ARG A 150 -18.27 7.06 8.19
N THR A 151 -17.85 8.11 8.88
CA THR A 151 -16.63 8.84 8.57
C THR A 151 -15.41 7.94 8.71
N LYS A 152 -14.51 8.05 7.75
CA LYS A 152 -13.35 7.16 7.60
C LYS A 152 -12.06 7.94 7.56
N ALA A 153 -11.04 7.35 8.15
CA ALA A 153 -9.67 7.77 7.99
C ALA A 153 -8.78 6.56 7.69
N ALA A 154 -7.67 6.77 7.00
CA ALA A 154 -6.72 5.72 6.67
C ALA A 154 -5.29 6.22 6.67
N ILE A 155 -4.34 5.35 7.04
CA ILE A 155 -2.90 5.58 7.01
C ILE A 155 -2.17 4.32 6.54
N CYS A 156 -1.16 4.49 5.69
CA CYS A 156 -0.39 3.40 5.11
C CYS A 156 0.98 3.27 5.74
N SER A 157 1.43 2.02 5.92
CA SER A 157 2.70 1.62 6.51
C SER A 157 3.41 0.62 5.61
N LYS A 158 4.75 0.59 5.64
CA LYS A 158 5.55 -0.49 5.03
C LYS A 158 5.56 -1.76 5.89
N GLU A 159 5.21 -1.63 7.17
CA GLU A 159 5.28 -2.72 8.16
C GLU A 159 3.99 -2.81 8.98
N VAL A 160 3.75 -4.00 9.54
CA VAL A 160 2.72 -4.24 10.55
C VAL A 160 3.37 -4.87 11.77
N ASN A 161 3.50 -4.09 12.83
CA ASN A 161 4.00 -4.52 14.13
C ASN A 161 3.25 -3.78 15.24
N GLY A 162 3.52 -4.10 16.49
CA GLY A 162 2.83 -3.48 17.64
C GLY A 162 2.94 -1.96 17.64
N LEU A 163 4.14 -1.42 17.38
CA LEU A 163 4.36 0.03 17.31
C LEU A 163 3.48 0.67 16.22
N CYS A 164 3.49 0.13 15.00
CA CYS A 164 2.69 0.67 13.90
C CYS A 164 1.20 0.67 14.21
N ILE A 165 0.69 -0.38 14.89
CA ILE A 165 -0.71 -0.48 15.29
C ILE A 165 -1.06 0.58 16.33
N TYR A 166 -0.22 0.77 17.36
CA TYR A 166 -0.46 1.77 18.42
C TYR A 166 -0.42 3.19 17.88
N GLU A 167 0.54 3.47 17.00
CA GLU A 167 0.66 4.77 16.34
C GLU A 167 -0.53 5.03 15.42
N ALA A 168 -0.94 4.02 14.62
CA ALA A 168 -2.07 4.15 13.70
C ALA A 168 -3.39 4.44 14.43
N ILE A 169 -3.65 3.80 15.57
CA ILE A 169 -4.84 4.07 16.36
C ILE A 169 -4.88 5.53 16.81
N GLN A 170 -3.76 6.06 17.33
CA GLN A 170 -3.68 7.45 17.77
C GLN A 170 -3.81 8.45 16.62
N ASP A 171 -3.04 8.22 15.54
CA ASP A 171 -3.02 9.12 14.39
C ASP A 171 -4.36 9.14 13.66
N LEU A 172 -5.09 8.01 13.60
CA LEU A 172 -6.42 7.92 12.99
C LEU A 172 -7.49 8.63 13.85
N PHE A 173 -7.46 8.50 15.18
CA PHE A 173 -8.34 9.29 16.05
C PHE A 173 -8.05 10.78 15.95
N LYS A 174 -6.79 11.16 15.83
CA LYS A 174 -6.40 12.56 15.58
C LYS A 174 -6.93 13.07 14.24
N GLU A 175 -6.82 12.28 13.18
CA GLU A 175 -7.36 12.59 11.85
C GLU A 175 -8.89 12.73 11.88
N LEU A 176 -9.59 11.87 12.63
CA LEU A 176 -11.03 11.93 12.83
C LEU A 176 -11.47 13.05 13.80
N GLY A 177 -10.54 13.71 14.47
CA GLY A 177 -10.81 14.85 15.34
C GLY A 177 -11.42 14.51 16.71
N GLY A 178 -11.46 13.22 17.11
CA GLY A 178 -12.01 12.80 18.41
C GLY A 178 -11.89 11.30 18.64
N VAL A 179 -12.12 10.89 19.88
CA VAL A 179 -12.04 9.49 20.32
C VAL A 179 -13.45 8.99 20.70
N THR A 180 -13.81 7.78 20.26
CA THR A 180 -15.07 7.12 20.64
C THR A 180 -14.96 6.43 22.00
N ARG A 181 -16.10 6.21 22.66
CA ARG A 181 -16.15 5.48 23.94
C ARG A 181 -15.66 4.03 23.82
N GLU A 182 -15.88 3.42 22.66
CA GLU A 182 -15.49 2.05 22.35
C GLU A 182 -14.73 1.96 21.04
N LEU A 183 -13.69 1.12 20.99
CA LEU A 183 -12.96 0.79 19.78
C LEU A 183 -13.03 -0.70 19.51
N VAL A 184 -13.71 -1.08 18.42
CA VAL A 184 -13.78 -2.47 17.96
C VAL A 184 -12.49 -2.83 17.21
N ILE A 185 -11.85 -3.90 17.67
CA ILE A 185 -10.56 -4.38 17.17
C ILE A 185 -10.60 -5.88 16.88
N ASP A 186 -9.72 -6.35 16.00
CA ASP A 186 -9.40 -7.77 15.89
C ASP A 186 -8.47 -8.22 17.02
N ASN A 187 -8.15 -9.52 17.02
CA ASN A 187 -7.31 -10.16 18.02
C ASN A 187 -5.84 -10.35 17.58
N PRO A 188 -5.10 -9.34 17.03
CA PRO A 188 -3.68 -9.50 16.82
C PRO A 188 -2.96 -9.53 18.16
N LYS A 189 -1.85 -10.26 18.25
CA LYS A 189 -1.06 -10.38 19.49
C LYS A 189 -0.57 -9.04 20.05
N ALA A 190 -0.44 -8.02 19.21
CA ALA A 190 -0.11 -6.68 19.66
C ALA A 190 -1.21 -6.04 20.53
N LEU A 191 -2.47 -6.41 20.31
CA LEU A 191 -3.61 -5.86 21.06
C LEU A 191 -4.16 -6.85 22.08
N VAL A 192 -4.23 -8.14 21.74
CA VAL A 192 -4.87 -9.20 22.53
C VAL A 192 -3.90 -10.37 22.71
N ASN A 193 -3.57 -10.71 23.94
CA ASN A 193 -2.75 -11.87 24.29
C ASN A 193 -3.53 -13.17 24.13
N LYS A 194 -4.77 -13.20 24.69
CA LYS A 194 -5.66 -14.36 24.66
C LYS A 194 -7.12 -13.91 24.60
N HIS A 195 -7.89 -14.55 23.72
CA HIS A 195 -9.33 -14.41 23.66
C HIS A 195 -9.96 -15.76 23.38
N THR A 196 -10.64 -16.32 24.39
CA THR A 196 -11.38 -17.58 24.30
C THR A 196 -12.88 -17.27 24.43
N LYS A 197 -13.71 -17.95 23.64
CA LYS A 197 -15.16 -17.72 23.66
C LYS A 197 -15.73 -17.93 25.06
N GLY A 198 -16.38 -16.92 25.64
CA GLY A 198 -16.98 -16.95 26.96
C GLY A 198 -16.03 -16.64 28.12
N GLU A 199 -14.77 -16.35 27.87
CA GLU A 199 -13.80 -15.90 28.86
C GLU A 199 -13.54 -14.38 28.70
N GLU A 200 -13.04 -13.76 29.76
CA GLU A 200 -12.56 -12.39 29.71
C GLU A 200 -11.38 -12.26 28.74
N VAL A 201 -11.31 -11.14 28.00
CA VAL A 201 -10.24 -10.90 27.03
C VAL A 201 -8.98 -10.45 27.76
N ASP A 202 -7.87 -11.16 27.55
CA ASP A 202 -6.56 -10.75 28.04
C ASP A 202 -5.89 -9.84 27.00
N TYR A 203 -5.84 -8.54 27.30
CA TYR A 203 -5.24 -7.51 26.44
C TYR A 203 -3.74 -7.35 26.70
N ASN A 204 -2.99 -7.02 25.66
CA ASN A 204 -1.59 -6.68 25.78
C ASN A 204 -1.40 -5.44 26.67
N SER A 205 -0.39 -5.45 27.54
CA SER A 205 -0.16 -4.39 28.52
C SER A 205 0.07 -3.00 27.90
N ASN A 206 0.77 -2.94 26.73
CA ASN A 206 0.97 -1.68 26.02
C ASN A 206 -0.31 -1.20 25.34
N ALA A 207 -1.14 -2.14 24.82
CA ALA A 207 -2.45 -1.82 24.30
C ALA A 207 -3.37 -1.26 25.40
N LEU A 208 -3.39 -1.86 26.61
CA LEU A 208 -4.15 -1.34 27.74
C LEU A 208 -3.72 0.08 28.13
N LYS A 209 -2.40 0.34 28.23
CA LYS A 209 -1.90 1.70 28.47
C LYS A 209 -2.41 2.70 27.43
N LEU A 210 -2.41 2.30 26.15
CA LEU A 210 -2.92 3.12 25.06
C LEU A 210 -4.42 3.39 25.20
N PHE A 211 -5.24 2.37 25.43
CA PHE A 211 -6.69 2.52 25.56
C PHE A 211 -7.08 3.34 26.78
N MET A 212 -6.40 3.15 27.91
CA MET A 212 -6.58 3.98 29.11
C MET A 212 -6.22 5.45 28.84
N HIS A 213 -5.14 5.70 28.14
CA HIS A 213 -4.72 7.06 27.76
C HIS A 213 -5.72 7.73 26.84
N LEU A 214 -6.23 7.01 25.85
CA LEU A 214 -7.26 7.47 24.92
C LEU A 214 -8.65 7.55 25.57
N LYS A 215 -8.85 6.96 26.74
CA LYS A 215 -10.16 6.85 27.43
C LYS A 215 -11.22 6.12 26.57
N THR A 216 -10.81 5.13 25.79
CA THR A 216 -11.68 4.29 24.96
C THR A 216 -11.66 2.84 25.47
N ALA A 217 -12.80 2.18 25.50
CA ALA A 217 -12.88 0.78 25.87
C ALA A 217 -12.55 -0.10 24.65
N PRO A 218 -11.57 -1.01 24.73
CA PRO A 218 -11.35 -1.96 23.66
C PRO A 218 -12.46 -3.01 23.62
N ASN A 219 -12.99 -3.29 22.44
CA ASN A 219 -13.92 -4.37 22.17
C ASN A 219 -13.30 -5.33 21.15
N ALA A 220 -12.72 -6.41 21.63
CA ALA A 220 -12.12 -7.43 20.78
C ALA A 220 -13.21 -8.32 20.14
N CYS A 221 -13.16 -8.48 18.83
CA CYS A 221 -14.11 -9.30 18.09
C CYS A 221 -14.08 -10.75 18.57
N GLU A 222 -15.25 -11.34 18.83
CA GLU A 222 -15.32 -12.77 19.17
C GLU A 222 -14.68 -13.62 18.07
N PRO A 223 -13.82 -14.59 18.44
CA PRO A 223 -13.23 -15.51 17.47
C PRO A 223 -14.32 -16.23 16.66
N PHE A 224 -14.11 -16.34 15.35
CA PHE A 224 -15.00 -17.00 14.38
C PHE A 224 -16.39 -16.35 14.18
N ARG A 225 -16.61 -15.10 14.62
CA ARG A 225 -17.81 -14.31 14.29
C ARG A 225 -17.48 -13.19 13.29
N PRO A 226 -17.49 -13.45 11.96
CA PRO A 226 -17.15 -12.45 10.96
C PRO A 226 -18.12 -11.25 10.89
N ARG A 227 -19.28 -11.33 11.56
CA ARG A 227 -20.34 -10.32 11.48
C ARG A 227 -20.12 -9.07 12.32
N THR A 228 -19.17 -9.08 13.25
CA THR A 228 -18.92 -7.97 14.18
C THR A 228 -18.27 -6.76 13.49
N LYS A 229 -17.55 -6.98 12.40
CA LYS A 229 -16.77 -5.97 11.62
C LYS A 229 -17.39 -5.56 10.28
N GLY A 230 -18.65 -5.81 10.02
CA GLY A 230 -19.27 -5.55 8.71
C GLY A 230 -19.21 -4.10 8.19
N LYS A 231 -18.77 -3.15 9.02
CA LYS A 231 -18.62 -1.73 8.65
C LYS A 231 -17.25 -1.39 8.07
N VAL A 232 -16.20 -2.20 8.33
CA VAL A 232 -14.81 -1.95 7.87
C VAL A 232 -14.37 -2.84 6.69
N GLU A 233 -14.92 -4.04 6.52
CA GLU A 233 -14.54 -4.93 5.41
C GLU A 233 -14.78 -4.33 4.02
N LYS A 234 -15.90 -3.63 3.84
CA LYS A 234 -16.22 -2.95 2.57
C LYS A 234 -15.31 -1.78 2.23
N PRO A 235 -14.91 -0.92 3.19
CA PRO A 235 -13.88 0.10 2.97
C PRO A 235 -12.57 -0.44 2.40
N ASN A 236 -12.04 -1.52 2.94
CA ASN A 236 -10.78 -2.09 2.48
C ASN A 236 -10.84 -2.53 1.00
N GLN A 237 -11.92 -3.20 0.59
CA GLN A 237 -12.13 -3.55 -0.82
C GLN A 237 -12.27 -2.30 -1.71
N TYR A 238 -12.98 -1.26 -1.23
CA TYR A 238 -13.17 -0.03 -1.99
C TYR A 238 -11.85 0.74 -2.18
N ILE A 239 -10.99 0.78 -1.15
CA ILE A 239 -9.63 1.35 -1.24
C ILE A 239 -8.83 0.61 -2.30
N GLU A 240 -8.85 -0.71 -2.31
CA GLU A 240 -8.14 -1.51 -3.31
C GLU A 240 -8.59 -1.18 -4.73
N GLU A 241 -9.92 -1.18 -4.97
CA GLU A 241 -10.50 -1.02 -6.30
C GLU A 241 -10.37 0.41 -6.85
N HIS A 242 -10.50 1.44 -6.00
CA HIS A 242 -10.63 2.83 -6.44
C HIS A 242 -9.43 3.71 -6.12
N PHE A 243 -8.49 3.25 -5.29
CA PHE A 243 -7.32 4.04 -4.91
C PHE A 243 -6.00 3.35 -5.23
N ILE A 244 -5.87 2.04 -4.91
CA ILE A 244 -4.59 1.33 -5.05
C ILE A 244 -4.34 0.86 -6.49
N LYS A 245 -5.34 0.20 -7.13
CA LYS A 245 -5.15 -0.40 -8.46
C LYS A 245 -4.81 0.64 -9.52
N GLY A 246 -3.67 0.42 -10.18
CA GLY A 246 -3.22 1.27 -11.28
C GLY A 246 -2.58 2.60 -10.86
N THR A 247 -2.44 2.87 -9.55
CA THR A 247 -1.86 4.12 -9.05
C THR A 247 -0.38 3.95 -8.73
N HIS A 248 0.42 5.00 -9.02
CA HIS A 248 1.84 5.08 -8.74
C HIS A 248 2.11 6.27 -7.83
N PHE A 249 2.85 6.05 -6.76
CA PHE A 249 3.20 7.07 -5.78
C PHE A 249 4.70 7.36 -5.82
N LYS A 250 5.06 8.61 -5.58
CA LYS A 250 6.45 9.07 -5.56
C LYS A 250 7.22 8.44 -4.38
N ASP A 251 6.63 8.49 -3.21
CA ASP A 251 7.16 7.94 -1.95
C ASP A 251 6.02 7.63 -0.97
N MET A 252 6.33 7.15 0.22
CA MET A 252 5.34 6.83 1.25
C MET A 252 4.60 8.06 1.79
N GLN A 253 5.23 9.23 1.76
CA GLN A 253 4.59 10.47 2.19
C GLN A 253 3.53 10.90 1.18
N ASP A 254 3.84 10.82 -0.12
CA ASP A 254 2.91 11.07 -1.21
C ASP A 254 1.71 10.12 -1.15
N LEU A 255 1.95 8.82 -0.93
CA LEU A 255 0.90 7.82 -0.74
C LEU A 255 -0.01 8.20 0.44
N ASN A 256 0.57 8.57 1.60
CA ASN A 256 -0.21 8.93 2.78
C ASN A 256 -0.95 10.26 2.64
N ASN A 257 -0.41 11.21 1.90
CA ASN A 257 -1.14 12.44 1.57
C ASN A 257 -2.32 12.15 0.63
N SER A 258 -2.08 11.34 -0.40
CA SER A 258 -3.09 10.96 -1.39
C SER A 258 -4.23 10.13 -0.78
N ILE A 259 -3.94 9.21 0.16
CA ILE A 259 -5.01 8.43 0.79
C ILE A 259 -5.85 9.28 1.74
N ARG A 260 -5.26 10.27 2.44
CA ARG A 260 -6.04 11.23 3.24
C ARG A 260 -6.99 12.04 2.38
N GLU A 261 -6.53 12.53 1.24
CA GLU A 261 -7.39 13.27 0.29
C GLU A 261 -8.50 12.38 -0.25
N PHE A 262 -8.19 11.16 -0.68
CA PHE A 262 -9.17 10.18 -1.10
C PHE A 262 -10.22 9.89 -0.02
N MET A 263 -9.82 9.77 1.26
CA MET A 263 -10.75 9.58 2.38
C MET A 263 -11.66 10.81 2.59
N ARG A 264 -11.12 12.03 2.47
CA ARG A 264 -11.91 13.26 2.56
C ARG A 264 -12.97 13.31 1.46
N GLU A 265 -12.58 13.04 0.21
CA GLU A 265 -13.52 12.98 -0.91
C GLU A 265 -14.57 11.89 -0.72
N TRP A 266 -14.16 10.72 -0.22
CA TRP A 266 -15.11 9.64 0.04
C TRP A 266 -16.11 9.98 1.13
N ASN A 267 -15.70 10.70 2.16
CA ASN A 267 -16.56 11.15 3.24
C ASN A 267 -17.61 12.20 2.78
N GLN A 268 -17.39 12.84 1.63
CA GLN A 268 -18.39 13.76 1.03
C GLN A 268 -19.43 13.04 0.14
N LYS A 269 -19.19 11.77 -0.22
CA LYS A 269 -20.10 11.01 -1.08
C LYS A 269 -21.25 10.41 -0.27
N VAL A 270 -22.48 10.50 -0.78
CA VAL A 270 -23.66 9.92 -0.13
C VAL A 270 -23.48 8.42 0.11
N HIS A 271 -23.60 8.00 1.35
CA HIS A 271 -23.44 6.60 1.74
C HIS A 271 -24.76 5.85 1.50
N LYS A 272 -24.68 4.69 0.82
CA LYS A 272 -25.87 3.92 0.37
C LYS A 272 -26.82 3.50 1.52
N THR A 273 -26.30 3.25 2.71
CA THR A 273 -27.11 2.79 3.87
C THR A 273 -27.75 3.95 4.61
N THR A 274 -26.99 5.00 4.92
CA THR A 274 -27.49 6.16 5.67
C THR A 274 -28.21 7.15 4.78
N ARG A 275 -28.03 7.10 3.46
CA ARG A 275 -28.53 8.05 2.45
C ARG A 275 -28.10 9.49 2.68
N ARG A 276 -27.05 9.68 3.49
CA ARG A 276 -26.43 10.96 3.80
C ARG A 276 -24.92 10.85 3.61
N ALA A 277 -24.23 11.95 3.41
CA ALA A 277 -22.78 11.96 3.36
C ALA A 277 -22.19 11.75 4.78
N PRO A 278 -21.14 10.92 4.94
CA PRO A 278 -20.47 10.76 6.22
C PRO A 278 -20.03 12.08 6.85
N GLY A 279 -19.51 13.02 6.05
CA GLY A 279 -19.10 14.35 6.52
C GLY A 279 -20.24 15.17 7.13
N GLU A 280 -21.45 15.12 6.56
CA GLU A 280 -22.63 15.77 7.14
C GLU A 280 -23.02 15.15 8.48
N MET A 281 -23.04 13.82 8.55
CA MET A 281 -23.36 13.11 9.80
C MET A 281 -22.27 13.29 10.87
N PHE A 282 -21.03 13.53 10.44
CA PHE A 282 -19.93 13.79 11.36
C PHE A 282 -20.11 15.11 12.12
N GLU A 283 -20.70 16.14 11.50
CA GLU A 283 -20.98 17.39 12.22
C GLU A 283 -21.92 17.16 13.42
N GLU A 284 -22.85 16.20 13.32
CA GLU A 284 -23.72 15.80 14.43
C GLU A 284 -22.99 14.94 15.48
N GLU A 285 -21.97 14.15 15.04
CA GLU A 285 -21.24 13.23 15.92
C GLU A 285 -20.11 13.94 16.67
N ARG A 286 -19.56 15.00 16.13
CA ARG A 286 -18.35 15.71 16.61
C ARG A 286 -18.41 16.02 18.11
N ASP A 287 -19.50 16.60 18.57
CA ASP A 287 -19.66 17.03 19.97
C ASP A 287 -19.81 15.86 20.95
N SER A 288 -20.08 14.66 20.44
CA SER A 288 -20.20 13.43 21.21
C SER A 288 -18.88 12.67 21.36
N LEU A 289 -17.85 13.04 20.60
CA LEU A 289 -16.51 12.45 20.68
C LEU A 289 -15.75 12.99 21.89
N LEU A 290 -14.91 12.13 22.47
CA LEU A 290 -13.96 12.55 23.49
C LEU A 290 -12.81 13.34 22.84
N SER A 291 -12.23 14.29 23.58
CA SER A 291 -11.07 15.03 23.12
C SER A 291 -9.87 14.12 22.88
N VAL A 292 -9.15 14.35 21.77
CA VAL A 292 -7.90 13.60 21.49
C VAL A 292 -6.82 14.05 22.48
N PRO A 293 -6.26 13.16 23.31
CA PRO A 293 -5.16 13.52 24.21
C PRO A 293 -3.87 13.76 23.41
N SER A 294 -2.85 14.31 24.11
CA SER A 294 -1.49 14.34 23.54
C SER A 294 -1.02 12.94 23.17
N LYS A 295 -0.18 12.83 22.14
CA LYS A 295 0.29 11.53 21.64
C LYS A 295 1.06 10.79 22.75
N LEU A 296 0.64 9.57 23.07
CA LEU A 296 1.33 8.69 24.01
C LEU A 296 2.51 8.03 23.28
N ILE A 297 3.71 8.27 23.77
CA ILE A 297 4.92 7.63 23.24
C ILE A 297 5.21 6.40 24.09
N LEU A 298 4.90 5.23 23.55
CA LEU A 298 5.21 3.96 24.20
C LEU A 298 6.67 3.58 23.94
N ASP A 299 7.31 3.02 24.96
CA ASP A 299 8.68 2.48 24.86
C ASP A 299 8.66 1.12 24.14
N VAL A 300 8.26 1.16 22.87
CA VAL A 300 8.17 0.00 21.97
C VAL A 300 9.04 0.27 20.76
N GLY A 301 9.98 -0.63 20.48
CA GLY A 301 10.89 -0.48 19.34
C GLY A 301 11.90 0.66 19.49
N MET A 302 12.09 1.19 20.73
CA MET A 302 13.10 2.20 21.02
C MET A 302 14.49 1.58 21.02
N GLU A 303 15.41 2.26 20.34
CA GLU A 303 16.82 1.94 20.32
C GLU A 303 17.62 3.16 20.76
N HIS A 304 18.72 2.93 21.48
CA HIS A 304 19.63 4.00 21.87
C HIS A 304 20.72 4.20 20.81
N ARG A 305 20.99 5.46 20.46
CA ARG A 305 22.03 5.84 19.50
C ARG A 305 22.87 6.98 20.03
N MET A 306 24.19 6.84 19.94
CA MET A 306 25.12 7.90 20.27
C MET A 306 25.18 8.91 19.13
N VAL A 307 25.14 10.19 19.44
CA VAL A 307 25.34 11.27 18.47
C VAL A 307 26.81 11.46 18.22
N SER A 308 27.23 11.30 16.98
CA SER A 308 28.60 11.49 16.55
C SER A 308 29.04 12.96 16.60
N SER A 309 30.37 13.20 16.56
CA SER A 309 30.95 14.55 16.56
C SER A 309 30.54 15.43 15.39
N ASP A 310 30.06 14.81 14.30
CA ASP A 310 29.50 15.47 13.12
C ASP A 310 27.97 15.63 13.20
N SER A 311 27.40 15.51 14.40
CA SER A 311 25.99 15.75 14.71
C SER A 311 25.02 14.81 14.00
N HIS A 312 25.36 13.53 13.89
CA HIS A 312 24.51 12.50 13.27
C HIS A 312 24.25 11.33 14.22
N VAL A 313 23.08 10.72 14.04
CA VAL A 313 22.79 9.38 14.53
C VAL A 313 22.84 8.39 13.39
N MET A 314 23.37 7.19 13.66
CA MET A 314 23.41 6.11 12.68
C MET A 314 22.20 5.18 12.85
N VAL A 315 21.43 4.99 11.77
CA VAL A 315 20.32 4.04 11.71
C VAL A 315 20.50 3.16 10.48
N GLY A 316 20.65 1.87 10.69
CA GLY A 316 21.14 0.95 9.65
C GLY A 316 22.52 1.38 9.16
N THR A 317 22.67 1.62 7.86
CA THR A 317 23.92 2.11 7.25
C THR A 317 23.90 3.62 6.97
N ASN A 318 22.79 4.30 7.28
CA ASN A 318 22.58 5.71 6.96
C ASN A 318 22.79 6.58 8.18
N ARG A 319 23.16 7.85 7.96
CA ARG A 319 23.38 8.86 8.98
C ARG A 319 22.38 9.98 8.82
N TYR A 320 21.75 10.37 9.94
CA TYR A 320 20.72 11.42 9.98
C TYR A 320 21.13 12.50 10.98
N SER A 321 21.09 13.76 10.57
CA SER A 321 21.51 14.85 11.45
C SER A 321 20.49 15.10 12.57
N VAL A 322 21.02 15.59 13.66
CA VAL A 322 20.28 16.11 14.81
C VAL A 322 20.92 17.44 15.25
N PRO A 323 20.23 18.29 16.03
CA PRO A 323 20.82 19.54 16.51
C PRO A 323 22.15 19.31 17.22
N VAL A 324 23.11 20.21 16.97
CA VAL A 324 24.48 20.11 17.48
C VAL A 324 24.58 20.08 19.02
N ASP A 325 23.56 20.56 19.70
CA ASP A 325 23.48 20.56 21.17
C ASP A 325 23.43 19.13 21.75
N TYR A 326 23.14 18.14 20.92
CA TYR A 326 23.08 16.73 21.30
C TYR A 326 24.36 15.95 20.99
N VAL A 327 25.40 16.58 20.43
CA VAL A 327 26.69 15.91 20.13
C VAL A 327 27.27 15.29 21.42
N GLY A 328 27.66 14.00 21.30
CA GLY A 328 28.19 13.22 22.41
C GLY A 328 27.12 12.71 23.39
N ARG A 329 25.84 12.99 23.18
CA ARG A 329 24.74 12.45 23.98
C ARG A 329 24.17 11.20 23.37
N GLN A 330 23.51 10.40 24.18
CA GLN A 330 22.72 9.27 23.76
C GLN A 330 21.28 9.72 23.49
N LEU A 331 20.73 9.37 22.35
CA LEU A 331 19.35 9.67 21.97
C LEU A 331 18.58 8.38 21.75
N LYS A 332 17.27 8.44 21.95
CA LYS A 332 16.34 7.34 21.64
C LYS A 332 15.82 7.50 20.24
N VAL A 333 15.84 6.42 19.46
CA VAL A 333 15.36 6.41 18.08
C VAL A 333 14.37 5.27 17.89
N ARG A 334 13.34 5.48 17.06
CA ARG A 334 12.42 4.43 16.63
C ARG A 334 11.97 4.65 15.19
N ILE A 335 11.58 3.56 14.54
CA ILE A 335 11.08 3.60 13.17
C ILE A 335 9.58 3.37 13.22
N VAL A 336 8.81 4.36 12.80
CA VAL A 336 7.35 4.32 12.75
C VAL A 336 6.91 4.08 11.30
N TYR A 337 5.91 3.22 11.12
CA TYR A 337 5.37 2.84 9.81
C TYR A 337 6.40 2.28 8.81
N GLY A 338 7.60 1.86 9.29
CA GLY A 338 8.67 1.34 8.47
C GLY A 338 9.32 2.36 7.53
N TYR A 339 9.04 3.65 7.68
CA TYR A 339 9.64 4.71 6.85
C TYR A 339 9.91 6.04 7.56
N LEU A 340 9.36 6.26 8.74
CA LEU A 340 9.60 7.46 9.55
C LEU A 340 10.55 7.14 10.69
N LEU A 341 11.68 7.82 10.75
CA LEU A 341 12.60 7.78 11.87
C LEU A 341 12.25 8.94 12.81
N GLU A 342 11.84 8.64 14.01
CA GLU A 342 11.66 9.60 15.10
C GLU A 342 12.82 9.51 16.07
N ILE A 343 13.35 10.67 16.44
CA ILE A 343 14.51 10.83 17.34
C ILE A 343 14.09 11.66 18.54
N TYR A 344 14.32 11.14 19.74
CA TYR A 344 13.90 11.70 21.01
C TYR A 344 15.10 11.91 21.95
N ASP A 345 14.97 12.89 22.86
CA ASP A 345 15.87 13.01 24.01
C ASP A 345 15.54 11.98 25.11
N GLU A 346 16.26 12.04 26.23
CA GLU A 346 16.04 11.15 27.36
C GLU A 346 14.67 11.37 28.03
N GLU A 347 14.15 12.59 27.98
CA GLU A 347 12.86 13.02 28.52
C GLU A 347 11.69 12.72 27.57
N MET A 348 11.93 12.03 26.43
CA MET A 348 10.94 11.68 25.41
C MET A 348 10.37 12.87 24.65
N ASN A 349 11.09 13.99 24.57
CA ASN A 349 10.75 15.08 23.67
C ASN A 349 11.21 14.73 22.24
N LEU A 350 10.33 14.93 21.27
CA LEU A 350 10.66 14.69 19.87
C LEU A 350 11.61 15.78 19.35
N ILE A 351 12.85 15.39 19.05
CA ILE A 351 13.90 16.29 18.53
C ILE A 351 13.76 16.44 17.02
N ARG A 352 13.62 15.31 16.31
CA ARG A 352 13.65 15.29 14.85
C ARG A 352 12.86 14.10 14.28
N THR A 353 12.27 14.31 13.10
CA THR A 353 11.68 13.23 12.27
C THR A 353 12.35 13.23 10.90
N TRP A 354 12.75 12.05 10.44
CA TRP A 354 13.32 11.84 9.12
C TRP A 354 12.52 10.79 8.35
N THR A 355 12.45 10.93 7.04
CA THR A 355 12.06 9.81 6.16
C THR A 355 13.26 8.93 5.91
N ILE A 356 13.15 7.63 6.21
CA ILE A 356 14.24 6.67 6.02
C ILE A 356 14.46 6.45 4.53
N SER A 357 15.72 6.56 4.11
CA SER A 357 16.13 6.24 2.74
C SER A 357 16.30 4.73 2.57
N ASP A 358 15.77 4.19 1.47
CA ASP A 358 16.02 2.79 1.06
C ASP A 358 17.47 2.58 0.52
N GLY A 359 18.24 3.67 0.32
CA GLY A 359 19.66 3.64 -0.06
C GLY A 359 20.56 3.26 1.11
N ARG A 360 21.81 2.93 0.81
CA ARG A 360 22.83 2.59 1.80
C ARG A 360 23.92 3.65 1.85
N HIS A 361 24.52 3.83 3.04
CA HIS A 361 25.63 4.73 3.30
C HIS A 361 25.33 6.21 2.97
N GLY A 362 24.04 6.58 3.00
CA GLY A 362 23.59 7.96 2.79
C GLY A 362 23.87 8.83 4.03
N ARG A 363 24.08 10.13 3.78
CA ARG A 363 24.10 11.19 4.78
C ARG A 363 22.93 12.13 4.52
N PHE A 364 22.11 12.32 5.54
CA PHE A 364 20.96 13.21 5.51
C PHE A 364 21.13 14.26 6.56
N TYR A 365 21.06 15.53 6.19
CA TYR A 365 21.24 16.64 7.10
C TYR A 365 20.21 17.75 6.85
N ASP A 366 19.91 18.51 7.92
CA ASP A 366 19.11 19.73 7.87
C ASP A 366 19.98 20.88 8.36
N ASP A 367 20.10 21.95 7.57
CA ASP A 367 20.88 23.15 7.92
C ASP A 367 20.47 23.74 9.27
N LYS A 368 19.22 23.54 9.68
CA LYS A 368 18.71 23.98 10.99
C LYS A 368 19.43 23.34 12.17
N ASP A 369 19.94 22.12 12.00
CA ASP A 369 20.64 21.40 13.06
C ASP A 369 21.99 22.02 13.39
N TYR A 370 22.56 22.82 12.49
CA TYR A 370 23.88 23.43 12.61
C TYR A 370 23.87 24.93 12.90
N LYS A 371 22.69 25.55 13.06
CA LYS A 371 22.54 27.00 13.29
C LYS A 371 23.37 27.51 14.46
N ALA A 372 23.51 26.76 15.54
CA ALA A 372 24.27 27.15 16.71
C ALA A 372 25.80 27.22 16.47
N ILE A 373 26.31 26.50 15.45
CA ILE A 373 27.72 26.49 15.06
C ILE A 373 28.01 27.48 13.94
N ALA A 374 27.05 27.72 13.04
CA ALA A 374 27.22 28.59 11.89
C ALA A 374 27.71 30.01 12.26
N SER A 375 27.42 30.48 13.49
CA SER A 375 27.91 31.75 14.02
C SER A 375 29.32 31.65 14.62
N ARG A 376 29.87 30.46 14.91
CA ARG A 376 31.11 30.27 15.63
C ARG A 376 32.27 29.73 14.77
N VAL A 377 32.00 29.03 13.68
CA VAL A 377 33.05 28.44 12.84
C VAL A 377 32.66 28.61 11.38
N PRO A 378 33.32 29.56 10.65
CA PRO A 378 33.01 29.83 9.21
C PRO A 378 33.39 28.70 8.25
N SER A 379 33.49 27.45 8.68
CA SER A 379 33.87 26.29 7.86
C SER A 379 33.32 24.96 8.39
N SER A 380 32.03 24.95 8.80
CA SER A 380 31.39 23.68 9.13
C SER A 380 31.29 22.77 7.88
N ILE A 381 31.43 21.46 8.08
CA ILE A 381 31.36 20.47 6.98
C ILE A 381 30.11 20.64 6.11
N PRO A 382 28.89 20.85 6.67
CA PRO A 382 27.68 21.08 5.89
C PRO A 382 27.71 22.37 5.07
N GLU A 383 28.34 23.43 5.56
CA GLU A 383 28.45 24.69 4.82
C GLU A 383 29.38 24.55 3.63
N ILE A 384 30.50 23.87 3.78
CA ILE A 384 31.41 23.57 2.66
C ILE A 384 30.69 22.74 1.59
N GLN A 385 29.96 21.71 2.00
CA GLN A 385 29.18 20.90 1.07
C GLN A 385 28.14 21.74 0.33
N ARG A 386 27.32 22.52 1.07
CA ARG A 386 26.30 23.37 0.50
C ARG A 386 26.88 24.40 -0.50
N VAL A 387 27.95 25.08 -0.11
CA VAL A 387 28.62 26.05 -0.96
C VAL A 387 29.16 25.36 -2.21
N PHE A 388 29.80 24.20 -2.06
CA PHE A 388 30.33 23.45 -3.19
C PHE A 388 29.23 23.00 -4.14
N GLU A 389 28.14 22.42 -3.62
CA GLU A 389 26.99 21.95 -4.41
C GLU A 389 26.22 23.07 -5.09
N SER A 390 26.19 24.27 -4.49
CA SER A 390 25.53 25.45 -5.08
C SER A 390 26.41 26.20 -6.06
N THR A 391 27.74 26.10 -5.95
CA THR A 391 28.70 26.81 -6.80
C THR A 391 28.86 26.09 -8.16
N PHE A 392 28.95 24.76 -8.12
CA PHE A 392 29.20 23.98 -9.32
C PHE A 392 27.95 23.24 -9.78
N PRO A 393 27.54 23.34 -11.07
CA PRO A 393 26.42 22.56 -11.63
C PRO A 393 26.52 21.05 -11.37
N HIS A 394 27.73 20.48 -11.44
CA HIS A 394 27.99 19.06 -11.15
C HIS A 394 28.49 18.81 -9.72
N GLY A 395 28.46 19.82 -8.86
CA GLY A 395 28.97 19.74 -7.48
C GLY A 395 28.26 18.71 -6.62
N LYS A 396 26.93 18.61 -6.75
CA LYS A 396 26.12 17.63 -6.01
C LYS A 396 26.45 16.19 -6.40
N GLU A 397 26.59 15.93 -7.70
CA GLU A 397 26.94 14.61 -8.23
C GLU A 397 28.36 14.21 -7.78
N PHE A 398 29.32 15.13 -7.96
CA PHE A 398 30.69 14.93 -7.53
C PHE A 398 30.77 14.62 -6.03
N TYR A 399 30.14 15.43 -5.19
CA TYR A 399 30.20 15.26 -3.73
C TYR A 399 29.59 13.95 -3.27
N ALA A 400 28.46 13.54 -3.87
CA ALA A 400 27.80 12.27 -3.57
C ALA A 400 28.71 11.06 -3.92
N LEU A 401 29.43 11.12 -5.04
CA LEU A 401 30.37 10.07 -5.44
C LEU A 401 31.65 10.10 -4.58
N ALA A 402 32.21 11.28 -4.33
CA ALA A 402 33.38 11.48 -3.47
C ALA A 402 33.13 10.95 -2.04
N SER A 403 31.93 11.12 -1.50
CA SER A 403 31.54 10.62 -0.18
C SER A 403 31.53 9.08 -0.06
N ARG A 404 31.46 8.37 -1.19
CA ARG A 404 31.53 6.90 -1.23
C ARG A 404 32.95 6.37 -1.31
N VAL A 405 33.88 7.17 -1.84
CA VAL A 405 35.25 6.74 -2.19
C VAL A 405 36.29 7.30 -1.21
N THR A 406 36.04 8.52 -0.66
CA THR A 406 37.00 9.18 0.24
C THR A 406 36.45 9.32 1.65
N THR A 407 37.32 9.27 2.65
CA THR A 407 36.98 9.46 4.06
C THR A 407 36.74 10.93 4.43
N GLN A 408 37.25 11.87 3.62
CA GLN A 408 37.19 13.32 3.91
C GLN A 408 36.74 14.11 2.66
N PRO A 409 35.52 13.86 2.11
CA PRO A 409 35.05 14.54 0.90
C PRO A 409 34.97 16.06 1.07
N PHE A 410 34.66 16.55 2.29
CA PHE A 410 34.60 17.96 2.61
C PHE A 410 35.97 18.66 2.48
N PHE A 411 37.06 17.98 2.83
CA PHE A 411 38.41 18.51 2.67
C PHE A 411 38.72 18.76 1.18
N HIS A 412 38.44 17.77 0.35
CA HIS A 412 38.67 17.86 -1.10
C HIS A 412 37.78 18.93 -1.75
N ALA A 413 36.52 19.04 -1.34
CA ALA A 413 35.61 20.07 -1.81
C ALA A 413 36.06 21.48 -1.39
N LYS A 414 36.48 21.66 -0.12
CA LYS A 414 37.02 22.94 0.37
C LYS A 414 38.26 23.38 -0.39
N GLU A 415 39.21 22.48 -0.61
CA GLU A 415 40.43 22.76 -1.34
C GLU A 415 40.18 23.04 -2.84
N PHE A 416 39.15 22.41 -3.40
CA PHE A 416 38.73 22.68 -4.78
C PHE A 416 38.04 24.05 -4.90
N LEU A 417 37.23 24.47 -3.95
CA LEU A 417 36.63 25.82 -3.92
C LEU A 417 37.67 26.93 -3.92
N LYS A 418 38.84 26.74 -3.31
CA LYS A 418 39.94 27.72 -3.35
C LYS A 418 40.52 27.95 -4.74
N LEU A 419 40.28 27.02 -5.68
CA LEU A 419 40.75 27.17 -7.05
C LEU A 419 39.94 28.21 -7.83
N LEU A 420 38.78 28.64 -7.32
CA LEU A 420 38.02 29.77 -7.87
C LEU A 420 38.77 31.10 -7.80
N ASP A 421 39.80 31.21 -6.93
CA ASP A 421 40.69 32.37 -6.89
C ASP A 421 41.61 32.47 -8.13
N LEU A 422 41.78 31.34 -8.87
CA LEU A 422 42.69 31.21 -9.97
C LEU A 422 42.02 30.87 -11.33
N HIS A 423 40.83 30.31 -11.28
CA HIS A 423 40.11 29.78 -12.44
C HIS A 423 38.63 30.15 -12.39
N GLU A 424 38.01 30.31 -13.55
CA GLU A 424 36.58 30.58 -13.64
C GLU A 424 35.74 29.33 -13.32
N MET A 425 34.54 29.54 -12.75
CA MET A 425 33.63 28.47 -12.31
C MET A 425 33.26 27.50 -13.45
N PRO A 426 32.88 27.95 -14.68
CA PRO A 426 32.53 27.03 -15.75
C PRO A 426 33.66 26.07 -16.12
N ASP A 427 34.90 26.55 -16.09
CA ASP A 427 36.08 25.76 -16.44
C ASP A 427 36.36 24.69 -15.35
N LEU A 428 36.23 25.08 -14.07
CA LEU A 428 36.38 24.14 -12.97
C LEU A 428 35.26 23.09 -12.95
N ASP A 429 34.06 23.44 -13.38
CA ASP A 429 32.97 22.47 -13.51
C ASP A 429 33.24 21.42 -14.60
N LEU A 430 33.91 21.81 -15.71
CA LEU A 430 34.39 20.86 -16.71
C LEU A 430 35.41 19.87 -16.12
N VAL A 431 36.29 20.36 -15.27
CA VAL A 431 37.23 19.51 -14.53
C VAL A 431 36.46 18.53 -13.62
N LEU A 432 35.40 18.96 -12.91
CA LEU A 432 34.56 18.08 -12.10
C LEU A 432 33.91 17.00 -12.95
N VAL A 433 33.37 17.34 -14.12
CA VAL A 433 32.79 16.36 -15.07
C VAL A 433 33.83 15.33 -15.49
N HIS A 434 35.02 15.77 -15.79
CA HIS A 434 36.14 14.86 -16.15
C HIS A 434 36.50 13.95 -14.97
N CYS A 435 36.58 14.51 -13.76
CA CYS A 435 36.88 13.75 -12.54
C CYS A 435 35.81 12.73 -12.18
N ILE A 436 34.55 13.06 -12.34
CA ILE A 436 33.41 12.13 -12.16
C ILE A 436 33.54 10.93 -13.11
N LYS A 437 33.76 11.19 -14.41
CA LYS A 437 33.92 10.17 -15.44
C LYS A 437 35.10 9.21 -15.19
N ASN A 438 36.16 9.70 -14.56
CA ASN A 438 37.37 8.92 -14.31
C ASN A 438 37.54 8.47 -12.85
N ASN A 439 36.52 8.64 -12.01
CA ASN A 439 36.54 8.30 -10.58
C ASN A 439 37.70 8.98 -9.78
N ILE A 440 37.98 10.24 -10.08
CA ILE A 440 39.03 11.03 -9.45
C ILE A 440 38.38 11.96 -8.42
N PHE A 441 38.61 11.71 -7.10
CA PHE A 441 37.94 12.45 -6.02
C PHE A 441 38.91 13.06 -5.01
N LYS A 442 40.22 12.86 -5.14
CA LYS A 442 41.24 13.47 -4.29
C LYS A 442 41.76 14.76 -4.92
N ILE A 443 41.93 15.80 -4.07
CA ILE A 443 42.35 17.13 -4.54
C ILE A 443 43.72 17.11 -5.24
N GLU A 444 44.63 16.26 -4.78
CA GLU A 444 45.96 16.13 -5.37
C GLU A 444 45.89 15.66 -6.84
N ASP A 445 45.03 14.69 -7.08
CA ASP A 445 44.80 14.14 -8.42
C ASP A 445 44.03 15.14 -9.31
N MET A 446 43.04 15.86 -8.73
CA MET A 446 42.29 16.91 -9.41
C MET A 446 43.20 18.06 -9.82
N ARG A 447 44.14 18.49 -8.96
CA ARG A 447 45.16 19.49 -9.30
C ARG A 447 46.10 19.02 -10.42
N ARG A 448 46.39 17.71 -10.47
CA ARG A 448 47.15 17.13 -11.59
C ARG A 448 46.37 17.21 -12.92
N VAL A 449 45.05 16.88 -12.87
CA VAL A 449 44.16 17.03 -14.05
C VAL A 449 44.15 18.49 -14.54
N ILE A 450 44.03 19.45 -13.62
CA ILE A 450 44.08 20.87 -13.98
C ILE A 450 45.43 21.21 -14.65
N LYS A 451 46.54 20.76 -14.07
CA LYS A 451 47.87 21.06 -14.60
C LYS A 451 48.13 20.43 -15.98
N GLU A 452 47.66 19.23 -16.23
CA GLU A 452 48.01 18.43 -17.40
C GLU A 452 46.97 18.51 -18.51
N LYS A 453 45.68 18.67 -18.20
CA LYS A 453 44.57 18.51 -19.14
C LYS A 453 43.60 19.70 -19.22
N PHE A 454 43.81 20.77 -18.45
CA PHE A 454 42.88 21.89 -18.36
C PHE A 454 42.56 22.51 -19.73
N PHE A 455 43.56 22.88 -20.46
CA PHE A 455 43.40 23.49 -21.80
C PHE A 455 42.71 22.53 -22.79
N GLU A 456 43.03 21.26 -22.75
CA GLU A 456 42.41 20.25 -23.62
C GLU A 456 40.91 20.10 -23.33
N LEU A 457 40.51 20.10 -22.05
CA LEU A 457 39.13 20.01 -21.61
C LEU A 457 38.32 21.23 -22.05
N VAL A 458 38.82 22.42 -21.83
CA VAL A 458 38.18 23.70 -22.21
C VAL A 458 38.01 23.78 -23.73
N LEU A 459 39.06 23.51 -24.51
CA LEU A 459 38.99 23.55 -25.98
C LEU A 459 38.05 22.48 -26.55
N SER A 460 37.99 21.29 -25.98
CA SER A 460 37.09 20.23 -26.44
C SER A 460 35.63 20.58 -26.17
N TYR A 461 35.32 21.21 -25.02
CA TYR A 461 34.00 21.69 -24.68
C TYR A 461 33.52 22.81 -25.63
N GLU A 462 34.38 23.78 -25.90
CA GLU A 462 34.05 24.88 -26.82
C GLU A 462 33.76 24.36 -28.23
N ARG A 463 34.54 23.40 -28.75
CA ARG A 463 34.26 22.74 -30.02
C ARG A 463 32.91 22.03 -30.02
N THR A 464 32.57 21.29 -28.94
CA THR A 464 31.29 20.58 -28.84
C THR A 464 30.12 21.56 -28.77
N LYS A 465 30.25 22.66 -28.04
CA LYS A 465 29.26 23.73 -27.95
C LYS A 465 28.99 24.39 -29.30
N LEU A 466 30.02 24.69 -30.06
CA LEU A 466 29.91 25.21 -31.41
C LEU A 466 29.19 24.26 -32.37
N LEU A 467 29.50 22.95 -32.30
CA LEU A 467 28.84 21.94 -33.12
C LEU A 467 27.34 21.81 -32.77
N HIS A 468 26.98 21.80 -31.47
CA HIS A 468 25.59 21.77 -31.05
C HIS A 468 24.79 23.01 -31.46
N THR A 469 25.42 24.19 -31.40
CA THR A 469 24.78 25.43 -31.86
C THR A 469 24.52 25.38 -33.37
N GLN A 470 25.50 24.91 -34.16
CA GLN A 470 25.34 24.73 -35.60
C GLN A 470 24.30 23.69 -35.99
N GLU A 471 24.21 22.58 -35.21
CA GLU A 471 23.14 21.56 -35.40
C GLU A 471 21.76 22.11 -35.06
N LYS A 472 21.65 22.92 -34.00
CA LYS A 472 20.38 23.55 -33.60
C LYS A 472 19.91 24.54 -34.66
N GLU A 473 20.81 25.43 -35.15
CA GLU A 473 20.52 26.36 -36.24
C GLU A 473 20.16 25.63 -37.54
N ARG A 474 20.81 24.49 -37.82
CA ARG A 474 20.49 23.66 -38.99
C ARG A 474 19.09 23.04 -38.85
N LYS A 475 18.72 22.53 -37.68
CA LYS A 475 17.38 21.99 -37.42
C LYS A 475 16.32 23.08 -37.52
N GLU A 476 16.57 24.28 -37.00
CA GLU A 476 15.65 25.42 -37.11
C GLU A 476 15.45 25.85 -38.55
N ARG A 477 16.53 25.93 -39.36
CA ARG A 477 16.43 26.22 -40.81
C ARG A 477 15.68 25.12 -41.59
N TYR A 478 15.80 23.86 -41.20
CA TYR A 478 15.02 22.76 -41.79
C TYR A 478 13.53 22.82 -41.41
N SER A 479 13.21 23.19 -40.17
CA SER A 479 11.85 23.40 -39.71
C SER A 479 11.16 24.54 -40.47
N LEU A 480 11.82 25.70 -40.55
CA LEU A 480 11.32 26.86 -41.31
C LEU A 480 11.10 26.56 -42.79
N LYS A 481 12.03 25.81 -43.45
CA LYS A 481 11.84 25.39 -44.85
C LYS A 481 10.66 24.45 -45.05
N ASN A 482 10.40 23.58 -44.08
CA ASN A 482 9.25 22.66 -44.12
C ASN A 482 7.91 23.40 -43.91
N GLU A 483 7.87 24.42 -43.02
CA GLU A 483 6.71 25.28 -42.84
C GLU A 483 6.41 26.14 -44.09
N GLU A 484 7.43 26.71 -44.71
CA GLU A 484 7.26 27.45 -45.97
C GLU A 484 6.81 26.53 -47.14
N ALA A 485 7.25 25.29 -47.19
CA ALA A 485 6.82 24.31 -48.20
C ALA A 485 5.34 23.88 -47.95
N LEU A 486 4.92 23.77 -46.71
CA LEU A 486 3.53 23.48 -46.33
C LEU A 486 2.60 24.66 -46.66
N VAL A 487 3.04 25.90 -46.41
CA VAL A 487 2.25 27.09 -46.75
C VAL A 487 2.08 27.26 -48.26
N ARG A 488 3.14 26.94 -49.07
CA ARG A 488 3.04 26.95 -50.53
C ARG A 488 2.09 25.91 -51.11
N ASN A 489 1.94 24.75 -50.45
CA ASN A 489 1.00 23.70 -50.89
C ASN A 489 -0.48 23.99 -50.52
N LEU A 490 -0.74 24.88 -49.56
CA LEU A 490 -2.10 25.28 -49.19
C LEU A 490 -2.69 26.45 -50.03
N THR A 491 -1.86 27.14 -50.85
CA THR A 491 -2.33 28.22 -51.73
C THR A 491 -2.68 27.74 -53.17
N TYR A 492 -2.63 26.43 -53.43
CA TYR A 492 -2.96 25.82 -54.72
C TYR A 492 -4.23 24.93 -54.68
N TYR A 493 -5.08 25.07 -53.67
CA TYR A 493 -6.41 24.44 -53.63
C TYR A 493 -7.51 25.48 -53.42
#